data_c59cbf93ab8ceb8b05f4b3c347216a17
#
_entry.id   c59cbf93ab8ceb8b05f4b3c347216a17
#
_cell.length_a   1.000
_cell.length_b   1.000
_cell.length_c   1.000
_cell.angle_alpha   90.00
_cell.angle_beta   90.00
_cell.angle_gamma   90.00
#
_symmetry.space_group_name_H-M   'P 1'
#
loop_
_entity.id
_entity.type
_entity.pdbx_description
1 polymer ?
#
loop_
_entity_poly.entity_id
_entity_poly.type
_entity_poly.pdbx_seq_one_letter_code
_entity_poly.pdbx_strand_id
1 'polypeptide(L)'
;KLSQETGIKFVWGPVDAKDKFPLAYAQGAGLKTKVFLWLKNTITCWQLRYAGRVRKAASVASVVVSASSNSVRSFKKYMNVDSVLLNETGCSTAEVSVCKPEGKGAFDILWVGKMDFRKQLGLALKAVATAYRADIRLHIVGGGDDAPYRMQAEQLGIMDLCVWHGAVSHDEVQRLMQMSDVFLFTSVAEGTPHVVLEAIANHLPVLCFDTCGQGDSVNDKVGRKIPISHPDKSVKEFANELEYLYSHREVLQTMSGNCRQRQMELSWDKKAEEMVRLYYV
;
A
#
# COMPACT_ATOMS: atom_id res chain seq x y z
N LYS A 1 32.95 -10.60 1.04
CA LYS A 1 34.31 -10.90 1.49
C LYS A 1 34.27 -11.85 2.69
N LEU A 2 33.66 -11.49 3.81
CA LEU A 2 33.54 -12.38 4.98
C LEU A 2 32.92 -13.73 4.63
N SER A 3 31.77 -13.78 3.94
CA SER A 3 31.10 -15.03 3.55
C SER A 3 32.01 -15.93 2.68
N GLN A 4 32.77 -15.34 1.78
CA GLN A 4 33.73 -16.09 0.93
C GLN A 4 34.95 -16.63 1.71
N GLU A 5 35.36 -15.93 2.76
CA GLU A 5 36.50 -16.32 3.59
C GLU A 5 36.12 -17.31 4.71
N THR A 6 34.87 -17.24 5.21
CA THR A 6 34.41 -18.04 6.35
C THR A 6 33.49 -19.20 5.95
N GLY A 7 33.03 -19.27 4.72
CA GLY A 7 32.02 -20.25 4.26
C GLY A 7 30.60 -20.01 4.82
N ILE A 8 30.40 -18.93 5.58
CA ILE A 8 29.08 -18.59 6.14
C ILE A 8 28.18 -18.09 5.00
N LYS A 9 26.93 -18.58 4.93
CA LYS A 9 25.93 -18.14 3.96
C LYS A 9 25.67 -16.64 4.09
N PHE A 10 25.63 -15.96 2.96
CA PHE A 10 25.27 -14.55 2.88
C PHE A 10 23.84 -14.41 2.34
N VAL A 11 22.89 -14.07 3.21
CA VAL A 11 21.53 -13.70 2.86
C VAL A 11 21.47 -12.18 2.70
N TRP A 12 21.11 -11.71 1.52
CA TRP A 12 21.07 -10.28 1.23
C TRP A 12 19.62 -9.79 1.11
N GLY A 13 19.16 -9.07 2.13
CA GLY A 13 17.80 -8.48 2.14
C GLY A 13 17.13 -8.48 3.52
N PRO A 14 15.85 -8.10 3.54
CA PRO A 14 15.02 -7.67 2.43
C PRO A 14 15.50 -6.36 1.79
N VAL A 15 15.63 -6.34 0.47
CA VAL A 15 16.07 -5.17 -0.28
C VAL A 15 14.97 -4.72 -1.26
N ASP A 16 14.81 -3.39 -1.35
CA ASP A 16 13.91 -2.78 -2.33
C ASP A 16 14.72 -2.31 -3.55
N ALA A 17 14.33 -2.80 -4.73
CA ALA A 17 14.92 -2.37 -6.01
C ALA A 17 14.42 -0.98 -6.47
N LYS A 18 13.72 -0.25 -5.61
CA LYS A 18 13.12 1.07 -5.85
C LYS A 18 12.28 1.12 -7.11
N ASP A 19 11.02 0.86 -6.96
CA ASP A 19 10.04 0.95 -8.04
C ASP A 19 10.06 2.32 -8.73
N LYS A 20 9.82 2.28 -10.04
CA LYS A 20 9.63 3.50 -10.80
C LYS A 20 8.33 4.17 -10.37
N PHE A 21 8.41 5.45 -10.06
CA PHE A 21 7.19 6.23 -9.87
C PHE A 21 6.40 6.28 -11.20
N PRO A 22 5.11 5.94 -11.22
CA PRO A 22 4.29 6.02 -12.43
C PRO A 22 3.99 7.49 -12.76
N LEU A 23 4.73 8.07 -13.74
CA LEU A 23 4.74 9.51 -14.03
C LEU A 23 3.36 10.09 -14.38
N ALA A 24 2.43 9.28 -14.90
CA ALA A 24 1.05 9.69 -15.15
C ALA A 24 0.35 10.19 -13.88
N TYR A 25 0.73 9.69 -12.70
CA TYR A 25 0.18 10.08 -11.40
C TYR A 25 0.89 11.28 -10.75
N ALA A 26 1.85 11.91 -11.43
CA ALA A 26 2.49 13.13 -10.98
C ALA A 26 1.72 14.41 -11.36
N GLN A 27 0.41 14.32 -11.67
CA GLN A 27 -0.38 15.47 -12.15
C GLN A 27 -0.42 16.63 -11.14
N GLY A 28 -0.53 16.33 -9.83
CA GLY A 28 -0.49 17.32 -8.76
C GLY A 28 0.92 17.83 -8.39
N ALA A 29 1.99 17.32 -9.04
CA ALA A 29 3.35 17.74 -8.74
C ALA A 29 3.80 18.88 -9.67
N GLY A 30 4.57 19.83 -9.13
CA GLY A 30 5.19 20.91 -9.92
C GLY A 30 6.20 20.37 -10.94
N LEU A 31 6.52 21.18 -11.95
CA LEU A 31 7.40 20.78 -13.06
C LEU A 31 8.78 20.29 -12.58
N LYS A 32 9.37 20.94 -11.58
CA LYS A 32 10.65 20.52 -10.98
C LYS A 32 10.57 19.09 -10.43
N THR A 33 9.47 18.76 -9.73
CA THR A 33 9.24 17.43 -9.19
C THR A 33 9.03 16.38 -10.29
N LYS A 34 8.33 16.71 -11.38
CA LYS A 34 8.16 15.82 -12.54
C LYS A 34 9.48 15.47 -13.20
N VAL A 35 10.32 16.48 -13.43
CA VAL A 35 11.68 16.30 -13.98
C VAL A 35 12.54 15.46 -13.02
N PHE A 36 12.49 15.74 -11.72
CA PHE A 36 13.20 14.95 -10.72
C PHE A 36 12.76 13.48 -10.71
N LEU A 37 11.46 13.20 -10.77
CA LEU A 37 10.92 11.84 -10.82
C LEU A 37 11.36 11.09 -12.08
N TRP A 38 11.37 11.78 -13.23
CA TRP A 38 11.85 11.21 -14.48
C TRP A 38 13.36 10.87 -14.40
N LEU A 39 14.17 11.78 -13.90
CA LEU A 39 15.61 11.55 -13.66
C LEU A 39 15.83 10.41 -12.68
N LYS A 40 15.12 10.42 -11.55
CA LYS A 40 15.18 9.34 -10.54
C LYS A 40 14.85 7.98 -11.14
N ASN A 41 13.78 7.88 -11.92
CA ASN A 41 13.39 6.64 -12.60
C ASN A 41 14.50 6.15 -13.54
N THR A 42 15.11 7.07 -14.32
CA THR A 42 16.20 6.77 -15.26
C THR A 42 17.45 6.30 -14.52
N ILE A 43 17.86 7.04 -13.48
CA ILE A 43 19.04 6.70 -12.66
C ILE A 43 18.85 5.36 -11.96
N THR A 44 17.66 5.09 -11.41
CA THR A 44 17.35 3.79 -10.77
C THR A 44 17.54 2.63 -11.74
N CYS A 45 17.04 2.74 -12.96
CA CYS A 45 17.23 1.71 -13.99
C CYS A 45 18.70 1.51 -14.36
N TRP A 46 19.42 2.62 -14.50
CA TRP A 46 20.85 2.58 -14.81
C TRP A 46 21.64 1.94 -13.65
N GLN A 47 21.33 2.30 -12.40
CA GLN A 47 21.98 1.71 -11.22
C GLN A 47 21.73 0.21 -11.13
N LEU A 48 20.50 -0.26 -11.30
CA LEU A 48 20.16 -1.68 -11.30
C LEU A 48 20.91 -2.44 -12.40
N ARG A 49 21.14 -1.81 -13.54
CA ARG A 49 21.81 -2.44 -14.68
C ARG A 49 23.33 -2.44 -14.57
N TYR A 50 23.93 -1.38 -14.00
CA TYR A 50 25.37 -1.14 -14.12
C TYR A 50 26.09 -0.93 -12.78
N ALA A 51 25.39 -0.78 -11.63
CA ALA A 51 26.05 -0.57 -10.35
C ALA A 51 26.81 -1.82 -9.90
N GLY A 52 28.14 -1.81 -10.07
CA GLY A 52 29.02 -2.94 -9.80
C GLY A 52 28.92 -3.46 -8.37
N ARG A 53 28.72 -2.57 -7.38
CA ARG A 53 28.58 -2.98 -5.95
C ARG A 53 27.29 -3.79 -5.74
N VAL A 54 26.18 -3.35 -6.31
CA VAL A 54 24.87 -4.03 -6.19
C VAL A 54 24.91 -5.39 -6.88
N ARG A 55 25.45 -5.42 -8.11
CA ARG A 55 25.63 -6.66 -8.88
C ARG A 55 26.55 -7.65 -8.17
N LYS A 56 27.66 -7.16 -7.58
CA LYS A 56 28.57 -8.00 -6.80
C LYS A 56 27.89 -8.54 -5.54
N ALA A 57 27.10 -7.73 -4.81
CA ALA A 57 26.34 -8.21 -3.66
C ALA A 57 25.37 -9.31 -4.08
N ALA A 58 24.61 -9.10 -5.14
CA ALA A 58 23.66 -10.08 -5.68
C ALA A 58 24.34 -11.38 -6.14
N SER A 59 25.55 -11.29 -6.76
CA SER A 59 26.25 -12.49 -7.28
C SER A 59 26.94 -13.32 -6.20
N VAL A 60 27.27 -12.74 -5.05
CA VAL A 60 27.92 -13.47 -3.93
C VAL A 60 26.93 -13.87 -2.83
N ALA A 61 25.68 -13.39 -2.90
CA ALA A 61 24.63 -13.77 -1.97
C ALA A 61 24.21 -15.22 -2.25
N SER A 62 24.09 -16.03 -1.20
CA SER A 62 23.51 -17.37 -1.27
C SER A 62 22.01 -17.28 -1.57
N VAL A 63 21.35 -16.26 -0.98
CA VAL A 63 19.94 -15.93 -1.23
C VAL A 63 19.79 -14.42 -1.30
N VAL A 64 19.06 -13.94 -2.29
CA VAL A 64 18.60 -12.54 -2.36
C VAL A 64 17.15 -12.49 -1.92
N VAL A 65 16.84 -11.61 -0.95
CA VAL A 65 15.48 -11.40 -0.44
C VAL A 65 14.99 -10.03 -0.91
N SER A 66 13.88 -10.02 -1.60
CA SER A 66 13.25 -8.81 -2.15
C SER A 66 12.11 -8.34 -1.26
N ALA A 67 12.04 -7.04 -1.00
CA ALA A 67 11.02 -6.43 -0.15
C ALA A 67 9.63 -6.35 -0.82
N SER A 68 9.55 -6.46 -2.16
CA SER A 68 8.29 -6.42 -2.91
C SER A 68 8.35 -7.30 -4.16
N SER A 69 7.18 -7.71 -4.66
CA SER A 69 7.06 -8.43 -5.96
C SER A 69 7.63 -7.62 -7.11
N ASN A 70 7.55 -6.29 -7.05
CA ASN A 70 8.18 -5.40 -8.03
C ASN A 70 9.70 -5.53 -7.99
N SER A 71 10.27 -5.61 -6.80
CA SER A 71 11.72 -5.82 -6.61
C SER A 71 12.17 -7.18 -7.13
N VAL A 72 11.39 -8.26 -6.92
CA VAL A 72 11.63 -9.58 -7.51
C VAL A 72 11.73 -9.47 -9.04
N ARG A 73 10.72 -8.85 -9.67
CA ARG A 73 10.73 -8.63 -11.13
C ARG A 73 11.91 -7.79 -11.60
N SER A 74 12.30 -6.78 -10.83
CA SER A 74 13.41 -5.89 -11.16
C SER A 74 14.77 -6.59 -11.07
N PHE A 75 15.03 -7.37 -10.03
CA PHE A 75 16.25 -8.18 -9.92
C PHE A 75 16.35 -9.20 -11.05
N LYS A 76 15.25 -9.90 -11.36
CA LYS A 76 15.23 -10.84 -12.50
C LYS A 76 15.51 -10.12 -13.82
N LYS A 77 14.82 -9.01 -14.09
CA LYS A 77 14.92 -8.26 -15.36
C LYS A 77 16.29 -7.64 -15.60
N TYR A 78 16.88 -7.00 -14.58
CA TYR A 78 18.09 -6.19 -14.75
C TYR A 78 19.39 -6.92 -14.41
N MET A 79 19.32 -7.94 -13.57
CA MET A 79 20.50 -8.67 -13.10
C MET A 79 20.47 -10.16 -13.42
N ASN A 80 19.34 -10.68 -13.85
CA ASN A 80 19.05 -12.12 -14.03
C ASN A 80 19.26 -12.91 -12.72
N VAL A 81 18.88 -12.30 -11.60
CA VAL A 81 18.96 -12.91 -10.26
C VAL A 81 17.55 -13.26 -9.79
N ASP A 82 17.39 -14.51 -9.36
CA ASP A 82 16.17 -14.94 -8.67
C ASP A 82 16.24 -14.50 -7.20
N SER A 83 15.12 -14.05 -6.67
CA SER A 83 15.03 -13.59 -5.29
C SER A 83 13.73 -14.04 -4.64
N VAL A 84 13.78 -14.24 -3.32
CA VAL A 84 12.62 -14.62 -2.51
C VAL A 84 11.89 -13.37 -2.06
N LEU A 85 10.57 -13.35 -2.19
CA LEU A 85 9.74 -12.25 -1.68
C LEU A 85 9.59 -12.38 -0.17
N LEU A 86 10.04 -11.37 0.56
CA LEU A 86 9.76 -11.20 1.99
C LEU A 86 9.70 -9.70 2.29
N ASN A 87 8.50 -9.19 2.56
CA ASN A 87 8.33 -7.77 2.87
C ASN A 87 9.13 -7.38 4.13
N GLU A 88 9.62 -6.15 4.14
CA GLU A 88 10.52 -5.61 5.19
C GLU A 88 9.84 -5.34 6.54
N THR A 89 8.51 -5.33 6.59
CA THR A 89 7.74 -5.09 7.81
C THR A 89 6.64 -6.14 8.00
N GLY A 90 6.21 -6.36 9.23
CA GLY A 90 5.21 -7.34 9.61
C GLY A 90 4.09 -6.75 10.45
N CYS A 91 2.99 -7.48 10.54
CA CYS A 91 1.87 -7.18 11.42
C CYS A 91 2.20 -7.48 12.89
N SER A 92 1.64 -6.67 13.80
CA SER A 92 1.48 -7.08 15.20
C SER A 92 0.46 -8.20 15.28
N THR A 93 0.66 -9.17 16.16
CA THR A 93 -0.28 -10.27 16.44
C THR A 93 -1.27 -9.94 17.56
N ALA A 94 -1.22 -8.74 18.12
CA ALA A 94 -2.14 -8.29 19.16
C ALA A 94 -3.60 -8.48 18.68
N GLU A 95 -4.42 -9.01 19.57
CA GLU A 95 -5.86 -9.13 19.30
C GLU A 95 -6.52 -7.78 19.45
N VAL A 96 -7.27 -7.41 18.44
CA VAL A 96 -8.09 -6.21 18.44
C VAL A 96 -9.55 -6.65 18.54
N SER A 97 -10.23 -6.17 19.58
CA SER A 97 -11.66 -6.40 19.71
C SER A 97 -12.38 -5.46 18.75
N VAL A 98 -12.75 -5.95 17.59
CA VAL A 98 -13.49 -5.17 16.59
C VAL A 98 -14.98 -5.35 16.87
N CYS A 99 -15.59 -4.31 17.39
CA CYS A 99 -17.04 -4.23 17.54
C CYS A 99 -17.57 -3.30 16.43
N LYS A 100 -17.78 -3.82 15.23
CA LYS A 100 -18.51 -3.06 14.20
C LYS A 100 -19.99 -3.08 14.57
N PRO A 101 -20.67 -1.91 14.58
CA PRO A 101 -22.12 -1.90 14.79
C PRO A 101 -22.78 -2.72 13.68
N GLU A 102 -23.58 -3.72 14.08
CA GLU A 102 -24.49 -4.38 13.16
C GLU A 102 -25.58 -3.38 12.79
N GLY A 103 -25.60 -2.93 11.54
CA GLY A 103 -26.68 -2.07 11.12
C GLY A 103 -26.47 -1.35 9.79
N LYS A 104 -27.59 -0.87 9.23
CA LYS A 104 -27.68 -0.09 8.00
C LYS A 104 -27.28 1.38 8.23
N GLY A 105 -26.07 1.61 8.73
CA GLY A 105 -25.49 2.95 8.85
C GLY A 105 -24.92 3.47 7.53
N ALA A 106 -24.35 4.67 7.56
CA ALA A 106 -23.57 5.22 6.47
C ALA A 106 -22.43 4.27 6.09
N PHE A 107 -21.96 4.37 4.85
CA PHE A 107 -20.79 3.63 4.38
C PHE A 107 -19.52 4.42 4.68
N ASP A 108 -18.80 3.99 5.70
CA ASP A 108 -17.64 4.69 6.19
C ASP A 108 -16.36 4.23 5.48
N ILE A 109 -15.81 5.10 4.64
CA ILE A 109 -14.55 4.91 3.92
C ILE A 109 -13.47 5.65 4.69
N LEU A 110 -12.37 4.98 5.02
CA LEU A 110 -11.23 5.60 5.68
C LEU A 110 -10.07 5.78 4.68
N TRP A 111 -9.54 6.98 4.61
CA TRP A 111 -8.27 7.29 3.94
C TRP A 111 -7.28 7.84 4.95
N VAL A 112 -6.06 7.27 5.02
CA VAL A 112 -5.00 7.71 5.93
C VAL A 112 -3.72 7.95 5.14
N GLY A 113 -3.16 9.15 5.25
CA GLY A 113 -1.89 9.46 4.60
C GLY A 113 -1.46 10.91 4.75
N LYS A 114 -0.18 11.17 4.52
CA LYS A 114 0.30 12.54 4.36
C LYS A 114 -0.29 13.14 3.08
N MET A 115 -0.69 14.40 3.13
CA MET A 115 -1.27 15.08 1.97
C MET A 115 -0.18 15.49 0.97
N ASP A 116 0.32 14.49 0.25
CA ASP A 116 1.28 14.66 -0.84
C ASP A 116 0.82 13.93 -2.12
N PHE A 117 1.41 14.30 -3.25
CA PHE A 117 0.99 13.78 -4.55
C PHE A 117 1.17 12.25 -4.70
N ARG A 118 2.02 11.59 -3.92
CA ARG A 118 2.21 10.14 -3.98
C ARG A 118 1.04 9.37 -3.39
N LYS A 119 0.40 9.96 -2.39
CA LYS A 119 -0.76 9.37 -1.68
C LYS A 119 -2.06 9.46 -2.47
N GLN A 120 -2.11 10.32 -3.49
CA GLN A 120 -3.22 10.43 -4.45
C GLN A 120 -4.60 10.67 -3.80
N LEU A 121 -4.68 11.53 -2.74
CA LEU A 121 -5.97 11.91 -2.13
C LEU A 121 -6.93 12.48 -3.18
N GLY A 122 -6.44 13.28 -4.13
CA GLY A 122 -7.27 13.81 -5.22
C GLY A 122 -7.90 12.75 -6.11
N LEU A 123 -7.27 11.57 -6.26
CA LEU A 123 -7.86 10.42 -6.94
C LEU A 123 -8.94 9.76 -6.08
N ALA A 124 -8.69 9.62 -4.78
CA ALA A 124 -9.68 9.10 -3.83
C ALA A 124 -10.96 9.94 -3.84
N LEU A 125 -10.83 11.28 -3.78
CA LEU A 125 -11.98 12.20 -3.86
C LEU A 125 -12.77 12.02 -5.17
N LYS A 126 -12.09 11.92 -6.32
CA LYS A 126 -12.74 11.67 -7.62
C LYS A 126 -13.46 10.31 -7.65
N ALA A 127 -12.84 9.27 -7.09
CA ALA A 127 -13.45 7.94 -7.05
C ALA A 127 -14.73 7.94 -6.20
N VAL A 128 -14.71 8.56 -5.02
CA VAL A 128 -15.88 8.71 -4.15
C VAL A 128 -16.96 9.56 -4.83
N ALA A 129 -16.60 10.65 -5.49
CA ALA A 129 -17.55 11.46 -6.24
C ALA A 129 -18.21 10.70 -7.39
N THR A 130 -17.46 9.82 -8.06
CA THR A 130 -17.97 8.99 -9.16
C THR A 130 -18.89 7.88 -8.65
N ALA A 131 -18.59 7.28 -7.50
CA ALA A 131 -19.43 6.28 -6.82
C ALA A 131 -20.50 6.91 -5.92
N TYR A 132 -20.86 8.16 -6.14
CA TYR A 132 -21.69 8.98 -5.25
C TYR A 132 -22.95 8.27 -4.73
N ARG A 133 -23.10 8.25 -3.40
CA ARG A 133 -24.29 7.88 -2.63
C ARG A 133 -24.41 8.82 -1.44
N ALA A 134 -25.58 9.26 -1.12
CA ALA A 134 -25.82 10.26 -0.05
C ALA A 134 -25.44 9.78 1.35
N ASP A 135 -25.35 8.48 1.56
CA ASP A 135 -24.98 7.83 2.84
C ASP A 135 -23.52 7.33 2.89
N ILE A 136 -22.68 7.71 1.92
CA ILE A 136 -21.24 7.53 2.00
C ILE A 136 -20.61 8.61 2.89
N ARG A 137 -19.63 8.24 3.74
CA ARG A 137 -18.76 9.17 4.44
C ARG A 137 -17.32 8.83 4.15
N LEU A 138 -16.52 9.81 3.75
CA LEU A 138 -15.07 9.68 3.55
C LEU A 138 -14.33 10.34 4.71
N HIS A 139 -13.78 9.54 5.60
CA HIS A 139 -12.91 9.99 6.69
C HIS A 139 -11.49 10.19 6.16
N ILE A 140 -10.97 11.41 6.24
CA ILE A 140 -9.65 11.81 5.73
C ILE A 140 -8.77 12.15 6.91
N VAL A 141 -7.71 11.34 7.10
CA VAL A 141 -6.77 11.46 8.21
C VAL A 141 -5.36 11.70 7.69
N GLY A 142 -4.69 12.70 8.22
CA GLY A 142 -3.30 12.98 7.94
C GLY A 142 -2.95 14.46 7.94
N GLY A 143 -1.66 14.71 8.03
CA GLY A 143 -1.13 16.07 8.02
C GLY A 143 -0.68 16.52 6.64
N GLY A 144 -0.59 17.85 6.49
CA GLY A 144 -0.19 18.53 5.26
C GLY A 144 -1.15 19.66 4.91
N ASP A 145 -0.97 20.25 3.72
CA ASP A 145 -1.88 21.27 3.21
C ASP A 145 -3.12 20.61 2.61
N ASP A 146 -4.26 20.73 3.28
CA ASP A 146 -5.54 20.18 2.85
C ASP A 146 -6.37 21.12 1.99
N ALA A 147 -6.01 22.41 1.92
CA ALA A 147 -6.79 23.42 1.19
C ALA A 147 -7.03 23.06 -0.29
N PRO A 148 -6.05 22.58 -1.07
CA PRO A 148 -6.28 22.18 -2.45
C PRO A 148 -7.29 21.02 -2.58
N TYR A 149 -7.29 20.09 -1.62
CA TYR A 149 -8.17 18.93 -1.62
C TYR A 149 -9.59 19.27 -1.18
N ARG A 150 -9.75 20.19 -0.21
CA ARG A 150 -11.06 20.73 0.17
C ARG A 150 -11.71 21.47 -0.99
N MET A 151 -10.95 22.32 -1.68
CA MET A 151 -11.43 22.98 -2.90
C MET A 151 -11.85 21.97 -3.98
N GLN A 152 -11.06 20.89 -4.13
CA GLN A 152 -11.43 19.81 -5.06
C GLN A 152 -12.71 19.09 -4.63
N ALA A 153 -12.92 18.83 -3.34
CA ALA A 153 -14.13 18.20 -2.82
C ALA A 153 -15.38 19.09 -3.05
N GLU A 154 -15.25 20.41 -2.88
CA GLU A 154 -16.29 21.39 -3.23
C GLU A 154 -16.62 21.34 -4.73
N GLN A 155 -15.61 21.39 -5.60
CA GLN A 155 -15.80 21.30 -7.06
C GLN A 155 -16.45 20.00 -7.51
N LEU A 156 -16.21 18.91 -6.78
CA LEU A 156 -16.80 17.60 -7.04
C LEU A 156 -18.21 17.44 -6.41
N GLY A 157 -18.66 18.40 -5.60
CA GLY A 157 -19.96 18.36 -4.92
C GLY A 157 -20.06 17.29 -3.81
N ILE A 158 -18.92 16.94 -3.18
CA ILE A 158 -18.84 15.91 -2.13
C ILE A 158 -18.29 16.44 -0.80
N MET A 159 -18.23 17.74 -0.62
CA MET A 159 -17.67 18.34 0.61
C MET A 159 -18.41 17.85 1.85
N ASP A 160 -19.72 17.70 1.78
CA ASP A 160 -20.59 17.23 2.89
C ASP A 160 -20.40 15.73 3.20
N LEU A 161 -19.81 14.96 2.28
CA LEU A 161 -19.46 13.55 2.49
C LEU A 161 -18.08 13.39 3.14
N CYS A 162 -17.27 14.45 3.19
CA CYS A 162 -15.89 14.40 3.66
C CYS A 162 -15.78 14.83 5.12
N VAL A 163 -15.22 13.94 5.97
CA VAL A 163 -14.90 14.23 7.37
C VAL A 163 -13.39 14.40 7.50
N TRP A 164 -12.95 15.64 7.71
CA TRP A 164 -11.54 16.00 7.76
C TRP A 164 -11.04 15.98 9.20
N HIS A 165 -10.26 14.97 9.57
CA HIS A 165 -9.73 14.79 10.92
C HIS A 165 -8.40 15.53 11.15
N GLY A 166 -7.67 15.88 10.06
CA GLY A 166 -6.31 16.39 10.20
C GLY A 166 -5.33 15.33 10.70
N ALA A 167 -4.25 15.77 11.32
CA ALA A 167 -3.29 14.87 11.97
C ALA A 167 -3.83 14.50 13.38
N VAL A 168 -4.07 13.22 13.61
CA VAL A 168 -4.55 12.66 14.86
C VAL A 168 -3.54 11.69 15.48
N SER A 169 -3.77 11.27 16.73
CA SER A 169 -2.94 10.27 17.39
C SER A 169 -3.06 8.89 16.72
N HIS A 170 -2.08 8.02 16.94
CA HIS A 170 -2.12 6.64 16.45
C HIS A 170 -3.36 5.90 16.99
N ASP A 171 -3.70 6.07 18.25
CA ASP A 171 -4.88 5.42 18.87
C ASP A 171 -6.19 5.86 18.18
N GLU A 172 -6.29 7.12 17.80
CA GLU A 172 -7.45 7.62 17.07
C GLU A 172 -7.51 7.04 15.64
N VAL A 173 -6.36 6.85 14.97
CA VAL A 173 -6.30 6.12 13.68
C VAL A 173 -6.81 4.70 13.85
N GLN A 174 -6.38 3.99 14.90
CA GLN A 174 -6.84 2.62 15.19
C GLN A 174 -8.35 2.60 15.43
N ARG A 175 -8.88 3.56 16.21
CA ARG A 175 -10.32 3.68 16.45
C ARG A 175 -11.11 3.91 15.15
N LEU A 176 -10.63 4.78 14.28
CA LEU A 176 -11.24 5.04 12.98
C LEU A 176 -11.21 3.80 12.08
N MET A 177 -10.11 3.04 12.10
CA MET A 177 -10.03 1.75 11.38
C MET A 177 -11.08 0.75 11.85
N GLN A 178 -11.31 0.66 13.15
CA GLN A 178 -12.31 -0.26 13.73
C GLN A 178 -13.75 0.14 13.40
N MET A 179 -14.02 1.41 13.17
CA MET A 179 -15.36 1.93 12.87
C MET A 179 -15.68 1.95 11.37
N SER A 180 -14.68 1.94 10.51
CA SER A 180 -14.85 2.08 9.06
C SER A 180 -15.20 0.74 8.38
N ASP A 181 -15.81 0.80 7.20
CA ASP A 181 -16.18 -0.36 6.40
C ASP A 181 -15.08 -0.79 5.44
N VAL A 182 -14.33 0.18 4.88
CA VAL A 182 -13.25 -0.08 3.94
C VAL A 182 -12.11 0.94 4.09
N PHE A 183 -10.88 0.47 4.01
CA PHE A 183 -9.70 1.31 3.93
C PHE A 183 -9.35 1.59 2.46
N LEU A 184 -9.52 2.84 2.03
CA LEU A 184 -9.20 3.30 0.69
C LEU A 184 -7.76 3.82 0.64
N PHE A 185 -6.85 3.03 0.07
CA PHE A 185 -5.43 3.34 0.01
C PHE A 185 -4.96 3.58 -1.43
N THR A 186 -4.93 4.82 -1.85
CA THR A 186 -4.65 5.26 -3.23
C THR A 186 -3.18 5.56 -3.52
N SER A 187 -2.25 5.23 -2.61
CA SER A 187 -0.83 5.51 -2.81
C SER A 187 -0.24 4.71 -3.97
N VAL A 188 0.56 5.37 -4.81
CA VAL A 188 1.22 4.79 -6.00
C VAL A 188 2.71 4.53 -5.81
N ALA A 189 3.28 4.91 -4.67
CA ALA A 189 4.71 4.75 -4.40
C ALA A 189 4.98 4.62 -2.88
N GLU A 190 5.21 3.39 -2.47
CA GLU A 190 5.50 2.97 -1.08
C GLU A 190 6.60 1.91 -1.06
N GLY A 191 7.19 1.66 0.12
CA GLY A 191 7.83 0.38 0.43
C GLY A 191 6.75 -0.64 0.82
N THR A 192 6.80 -1.13 2.05
CA THR A 192 5.67 -1.85 2.66
C THR A 192 4.93 -0.89 3.59
N PRO A 193 3.72 -0.40 3.23
CA PRO A 193 3.02 0.61 4.01
C PRO A 193 2.47 0.02 5.30
N HIS A 194 2.97 0.46 6.46
CA HIS A 194 2.53 0.02 7.79
C HIS A 194 1.01 0.17 7.97
N VAL A 195 0.45 1.28 7.49
CA VAL A 195 -0.98 1.58 7.62
C VAL A 195 -1.89 0.55 6.95
N VAL A 196 -1.42 -0.13 5.89
CA VAL A 196 -2.16 -1.24 5.26
C VAL A 196 -2.14 -2.49 6.17
N LEU A 197 -1.00 -2.76 6.80
CA LEU A 197 -0.88 -3.85 7.77
C LEU A 197 -1.73 -3.58 9.02
N GLU A 198 -1.78 -2.32 9.47
CA GLU A 198 -2.62 -1.86 10.56
C GLU A 198 -4.11 -2.00 10.23
N ALA A 199 -4.54 -1.66 9.00
CA ALA A 199 -5.91 -1.87 8.55
C ALA A 199 -6.30 -3.36 8.60
N ILE A 200 -5.44 -4.25 8.10
CA ILE A 200 -5.65 -5.72 8.17
C ILE A 200 -5.72 -6.18 9.63
N ALA A 201 -4.83 -5.66 10.51
CA ALA A 201 -4.82 -6.00 11.94
C ALA A 201 -6.09 -5.52 12.67
N ASN A 202 -6.73 -4.45 12.19
CA ASN A 202 -8.02 -3.95 12.68
C ASN A 202 -9.23 -4.55 11.95
N HIS A 203 -9.04 -5.64 11.22
CA HIS A 203 -10.09 -6.33 10.47
C HIS A 203 -10.80 -5.42 9.44
N LEU A 204 -10.10 -4.42 8.93
CA LEU A 204 -10.62 -3.48 7.94
C LEU A 204 -10.20 -3.90 6.54
N PRO A 205 -11.13 -4.29 5.66
CA PRO A 205 -10.85 -4.62 4.27
C PRO A 205 -10.18 -3.47 3.52
N VAL A 206 -9.24 -3.79 2.63
CA VAL A 206 -8.42 -2.79 1.96
C VAL A 206 -8.75 -2.73 0.47
N LEU A 207 -9.01 -1.52 -0.04
CA LEU A 207 -9.08 -1.23 -1.47
C LEU A 207 -7.85 -0.39 -1.86
N CYS A 208 -6.93 -0.96 -2.65
CA CYS A 208 -5.66 -0.31 -2.97
C CYS A 208 -5.20 -0.56 -4.41
N PHE A 209 -4.10 0.09 -4.80
CA PHE A 209 -3.40 -0.28 -6.04
C PHE A 209 -2.63 -1.61 -5.88
N ASP A 210 -2.64 -2.43 -6.95
CA ASP A 210 -1.80 -3.64 -7.07
C ASP A 210 -0.36 -3.26 -7.43
N THR A 211 0.33 -2.69 -6.46
CA THR A 211 1.73 -2.26 -6.59
C THR A 211 2.39 -2.17 -5.22
N CYS A 212 3.71 -2.11 -5.19
CA CYS A 212 4.51 -1.98 -3.97
C CYS A 212 4.13 -3.03 -2.92
N GLY A 213 4.47 -2.81 -1.66
CA GLY A 213 4.17 -3.75 -0.58
C GLY A 213 2.69 -3.90 -0.25
N GLN A 214 1.81 -2.92 -0.60
CA GLN A 214 0.37 -3.09 -0.44
C GLN A 214 -0.18 -4.16 -1.38
N GLY A 215 0.31 -4.22 -2.64
CA GLY A 215 -0.09 -5.26 -3.58
C GLY A 215 0.27 -6.68 -3.11
N ASP A 216 1.37 -6.81 -2.35
CA ASP A 216 1.81 -8.08 -1.76
C ASP A 216 1.06 -8.41 -0.45
N SER A 217 0.72 -7.39 0.33
CA SER A 217 0.04 -7.56 1.63
C SER A 217 -1.44 -7.87 1.47
N VAL A 218 -2.10 -7.24 0.50
CA VAL A 218 -3.53 -7.43 0.23
C VAL A 218 -3.74 -8.55 -0.79
N ASN A 219 -4.62 -9.49 -0.48
CA ASN A 219 -5.12 -10.51 -1.39
C ASN A 219 -6.65 -10.44 -1.48
N ASP A 220 -7.25 -11.20 -2.39
CA ASP A 220 -8.69 -11.15 -2.67
C ASP A 220 -9.58 -11.57 -1.48
N LYS A 221 -8.99 -12.21 -0.44
CA LYS A 221 -9.71 -12.58 0.78
C LYS A 221 -9.89 -11.41 1.74
N VAL A 222 -9.02 -10.40 1.71
CA VAL A 222 -9.00 -9.28 2.67
C VAL A 222 -9.13 -7.92 2.00
N GLY A 223 -9.30 -7.86 0.68
CA GLY A 223 -9.45 -6.59 -0.03
C GLY A 223 -9.58 -6.73 -1.53
N ARG A 224 -9.52 -5.59 -2.21
CA ARG A 224 -9.54 -5.47 -3.67
C ARG A 224 -8.33 -4.68 -4.14
N LYS A 225 -7.80 -5.06 -5.30
CA LYS A 225 -6.60 -4.42 -5.88
C LYS A 225 -6.88 -3.90 -7.28
N ILE A 226 -6.45 -2.66 -7.52
CA ILE A 226 -6.61 -1.97 -8.80
C ILE A 226 -5.24 -1.93 -9.51
N PRO A 227 -5.12 -2.40 -10.73
CA PRO A 227 -3.86 -2.30 -11.49
C PRO A 227 -3.44 -0.85 -11.72
N ILE A 228 -2.14 -0.56 -11.63
CA ILE A 228 -1.62 0.74 -12.05
C ILE A 228 -1.79 0.89 -13.57
N SER A 229 -2.52 1.92 -13.98
CA SER A 229 -2.80 2.22 -15.39
C SER A 229 -2.67 3.71 -15.69
N HIS A 230 -3.78 4.40 -15.91
CA HIS A 230 -3.87 5.86 -16.07
C HIS A 230 -4.80 6.43 -15.00
N PRO A 231 -4.54 7.62 -14.43
CA PRO A 231 -5.34 8.21 -13.37
C PRO A 231 -6.85 8.19 -13.61
N ASP A 232 -7.32 8.59 -14.80
CA ASP A 232 -8.75 8.64 -15.10
C ASP A 232 -9.40 7.26 -15.17
N LYS A 233 -8.65 6.25 -15.64
CA LYS A 233 -9.10 4.86 -15.63
C LYS A 233 -9.15 4.34 -14.21
N SER A 234 -8.13 4.62 -13.41
CA SER A 234 -8.09 4.20 -12.01
C SER A 234 -9.20 4.83 -11.18
N VAL A 235 -9.56 6.11 -11.41
CA VAL A 235 -10.73 6.73 -10.77
C VAL A 235 -11.98 5.89 -10.98
N LYS A 236 -12.24 5.46 -12.23
CA LYS A 236 -13.41 4.62 -12.56
C LYS A 236 -13.34 3.24 -11.93
N GLU A 237 -12.15 2.62 -11.95
CA GLU A 237 -11.95 1.28 -11.36
C GLU A 237 -12.15 1.32 -9.83
N PHE A 238 -11.60 2.31 -9.13
CA PHE A 238 -11.85 2.51 -7.70
C PHE A 238 -13.33 2.80 -7.41
N ALA A 239 -13.97 3.64 -8.22
CA ALA A 239 -15.39 3.96 -8.06
C ALA A 239 -16.26 2.71 -8.22
N ASN A 240 -16.02 1.89 -9.25
CA ASN A 240 -16.75 0.64 -9.48
C ASN A 240 -16.61 -0.34 -8.31
N GLU A 241 -15.39 -0.48 -7.76
CA GLU A 241 -15.18 -1.34 -6.58
C GLU A 241 -15.85 -0.77 -5.32
N LEU A 242 -15.82 0.55 -5.11
CA LEU A 242 -16.55 1.19 -4.00
C LEU A 242 -18.06 0.96 -4.13
N GLU A 243 -18.64 1.11 -5.32
CA GLU A 243 -20.05 0.86 -5.59
C GLU A 243 -20.42 -0.61 -5.39
N TYR A 244 -19.55 -1.53 -5.84
CA TYR A 244 -19.72 -2.96 -5.60
C TYR A 244 -19.72 -3.30 -4.11
N LEU A 245 -18.73 -2.82 -3.36
CA LEU A 245 -18.61 -3.06 -1.93
C LEU A 245 -19.72 -2.40 -1.11
N TYR A 246 -20.18 -1.22 -1.54
CA TYR A 246 -21.36 -0.55 -0.98
C TYR A 246 -22.63 -1.41 -1.13
N SER A 247 -22.82 -2.00 -2.32
CA SER A 247 -24.00 -2.79 -2.65
C SER A 247 -23.95 -4.23 -2.09
N HIS A 248 -22.76 -4.72 -1.75
CA HIS A 248 -22.51 -6.11 -1.31
C HIS A 248 -21.77 -6.11 0.05
N ARG A 249 -22.45 -5.63 1.10
CA ARG A 249 -21.87 -5.52 2.46
C ARG A 249 -21.44 -6.88 3.03
N GLU A 250 -22.08 -7.97 2.63
CA GLU A 250 -21.71 -9.34 2.99
C GLU A 250 -20.29 -9.73 2.53
N VAL A 251 -19.83 -9.14 1.41
CA VAL A 251 -18.45 -9.32 0.92
C VAL A 251 -17.46 -8.67 1.88
N LEU A 252 -17.75 -7.47 2.36
CA LEU A 252 -16.91 -6.78 3.35
C LEU A 252 -16.87 -7.54 4.68
N GLN A 253 -17.99 -8.09 5.16
CA GLN A 253 -18.04 -8.90 6.36
C GLN A 253 -17.16 -10.16 6.21
N THR A 254 -17.24 -10.83 5.06
CA THR A 254 -16.38 -11.97 4.74
C THR A 254 -14.90 -11.59 4.72
N MET A 255 -14.54 -10.48 4.06
CA MET A 255 -13.17 -9.98 4.01
C MET A 255 -12.66 -9.60 5.41
N SER A 256 -13.46 -8.93 6.21
CA SER A 256 -13.15 -8.57 7.59
C SER A 256 -12.86 -9.82 8.45
N GLY A 257 -13.69 -10.86 8.31
CA GLY A 257 -13.47 -12.15 8.99
C GLY A 257 -12.15 -12.84 8.60
N ASN A 258 -11.72 -12.67 7.34
CA ASN A 258 -10.46 -13.25 6.86
C ASN A 258 -9.20 -12.45 7.28
N CYS A 259 -9.36 -11.19 7.73
CA CYS A 259 -8.22 -10.33 8.08
C CYS A 259 -7.37 -10.93 9.20
N ARG A 260 -7.98 -11.62 10.19
CA ARG A 260 -7.21 -12.26 11.28
C ARG A 260 -6.24 -13.31 10.75
N GLN A 261 -6.69 -14.16 9.83
CA GLN A 261 -5.79 -15.15 9.21
C GLN A 261 -4.67 -14.45 8.46
N ARG A 262 -5.00 -13.42 7.66
CA ARG A 262 -4.00 -12.67 6.89
C ARG A 262 -3.00 -11.93 7.79
N GLN A 263 -3.44 -11.35 8.91
CA GLN A 263 -2.59 -10.75 9.93
C GLN A 263 -1.53 -11.75 10.44
N MET A 264 -1.93 -13.00 10.75
CA MET A 264 -1.01 -14.04 11.21
C MET A 264 0.00 -14.44 10.12
N GLU A 265 -0.44 -14.56 8.85
CA GLU A 265 0.44 -14.82 7.71
C GLU A 265 1.49 -13.72 7.50
N LEU A 266 1.15 -12.46 7.81
CA LEU A 266 2.01 -11.28 7.67
C LEU A 266 2.73 -10.93 8.97
N SER A 267 2.62 -11.72 10.04
CA SER A 267 3.20 -11.44 11.35
C SER A 267 4.74 -11.40 11.33
N TRP A 268 5.31 -10.69 12.30
CA TRP A 268 6.76 -10.69 12.51
C TRP A 268 7.31 -12.08 12.80
N ASP A 269 6.57 -12.90 13.56
CA ASP A 269 6.98 -14.28 13.89
C ASP A 269 7.07 -15.11 12.61
N LYS A 270 6.06 -15.01 11.74
CA LYS A 270 6.06 -15.74 10.46
C LYS A 270 7.20 -15.32 9.55
N LYS A 271 7.49 -14.02 9.49
CA LYS A 271 8.64 -13.50 8.72
C LYS A 271 9.98 -13.95 9.29
N ALA A 272 10.09 -14.01 10.62
CA ALA A 272 11.31 -14.53 11.28
C ALA A 272 11.51 -16.02 10.95
N GLU A 273 10.45 -16.83 11.00
CA GLU A 273 10.52 -18.25 10.59
C GLU A 273 10.98 -18.39 9.13
N GLU A 274 10.42 -17.61 8.22
CA GLU A 274 10.79 -17.63 6.80
C GLU A 274 12.24 -17.20 6.60
N MET A 275 12.69 -16.16 7.29
CA MET A 275 14.10 -15.70 7.23
C MET A 275 15.04 -16.77 7.76
N VAL A 276 14.72 -17.42 8.88
CA VAL A 276 15.53 -18.52 9.45
C VAL A 276 15.65 -19.67 8.45
N ARG A 277 14.56 -20.06 7.79
CA ARG A 277 14.59 -21.10 6.75
C ARG A 277 15.59 -20.78 5.63
N LEU A 278 15.67 -19.50 5.19
CA LEU A 278 16.61 -19.09 4.14
C LEU A 278 18.09 -19.24 4.54
N TYR A 279 18.40 -19.25 5.84
CA TYR A 279 19.75 -19.50 6.33
C TYR A 279 20.11 -21.00 6.35
N TYR A 280 19.13 -21.89 6.51
CA TYR A 280 19.36 -23.32 6.67
C TYR A 280 19.11 -24.16 5.39
N VAL A 281 18.57 -23.56 4.34
CA VAL A 281 18.47 -24.18 3.02
C VAL A 281 19.71 -23.85 2.21
#